data_974f67daee3e86844fb9128859d0dcdf
#
_entry.id   974f67daee3e86844fb9128859d0dcdf
#
_cell.length_a   1.000
_cell.length_b   1.000
_cell.length_c   1.000
_cell.angle_alpha   90.00
_cell.angle_beta   90.00
_cell.angle_gamma   90.00
#
_symmetry.space_group_name_H-M   'P 1'
#
loop_
_entity.id
_entity.type
_entity.pdbx_description
1 polymer ?
#
loop_
_entity_poly.entity_id
_entity_poly.type
_entity_poly.pdbx_seq_one_letter_code
_entity_poly.pdbx_strand_id
1 'polypeptide(L)'
;MDYAKESLRLHGEWKGKIEVTARVPVETKDDLSLAYTPGVAQPCLEIQKDINKSYELTRRWNLCAVITDGSAVLGLGDIGPEAGMPVMEGKCVLFKAFGDVDAFPLCVRTHDVDEFVNTVALISGSFGGVTLEDISAPRCFEIERKLKERCDIPIFHDDQHGTAVITLAGLSNALKVVGKKKEDVRIVTSGAGAAAIAIVKLLLSAGFKNVTMCDRKGAIYKGRDGLNWIKEEMAEVTNLEHKAGSLADILVGADVFIGVSAPGTVTTEMVKTMNRDAIVFACANPTPEIFPEDAKAGGAKVVSTGRSDYPNQINNVLAFPGIFRGAFDVRAGDINEEMKVAAAHALAELISDEELSEDYIIPKAFDHRVGPAVAKAVAEAARRTGVAYAAAAHRTIL
;
A
#
# COMPACT_ATOMS: atom_id res chain seq x y z
N MET A 1 25.78 -2.66 -12.48
CA MET A 1 24.87 -2.39 -13.63
C MET A 1 24.26 -1.02 -13.43
N ASP A 2 24.23 -0.18 -14.46
CA ASP A 2 23.50 1.10 -14.43
C ASP A 2 22.03 0.82 -14.75
N TYR A 3 21.23 0.63 -13.71
CA TYR A 3 19.81 0.28 -13.84
C TYR A 3 18.98 1.35 -14.56
N ALA A 4 19.33 2.64 -14.43
CA ALA A 4 18.57 3.71 -15.07
C ALA A 4 18.75 3.66 -16.60
N LYS A 5 19.98 3.55 -17.06
CA LYS A 5 20.31 3.45 -18.50
C LYS A 5 19.74 2.15 -19.10
N GLU A 6 19.89 1.04 -18.40
CA GLU A 6 19.43 -0.26 -18.90
C GLU A 6 17.91 -0.33 -18.91
N SER A 7 17.23 0.20 -17.90
CA SER A 7 15.77 0.29 -17.88
C SER A 7 15.23 1.11 -19.06
N LEU A 8 15.82 2.26 -19.35
CA LEU A 8 15.41 3.09 -20.50
C LEU A 8 15.56 2.33 -21.83
N ARG A 9 16.66 1.63 -22.02
CA ARG A 9 16.92 0.79 -23.21
C ARG A 9 15.85 -0.31 -23.34
N LEU A 10 15.60 -1.04 -22.25
CA LEU A 10 14.62 -2.14 -22.22
C LEU A 10 13.18 -1.65 -22.44
N HIS A 11 12.77 -0.52 -21.86
CA HIS A 11 11.44 0.04 -22.12
C HIS A 11 11.24 0.40 -23.60
N GLY A 12 12.30 0.85 -24.28
CA GLY A 12 12.27 1.08 -25.73
C GLY A 12 12.11 -0.20 -26.55
N GLU A 13 12.72 -1.31 -26.09
CA GLU A 13 12.60 -2.63 -26.76
C GLU A 13 11.26 -3.31 -26.46
N TRP A 14 10.81 -3.29 -25.21
CA TRP A 14 9.53 -3.88 -24.80
C TRP A 14 8.31 -3.17 -25.40
N LYS A 15 8.39 -1.85 -25.64
CA LYS A 15 7.27 -1.02 -26.10
C LYS A 15 6.04 -1.13 -25.23
N GLY A 16 6.25 -1.21 -23.91
CA GLY A 16 5.25 -1.48 -22.88
C GLY A 16 5.53 -2.80 -22.16
N LYS A 17 5.02 -2.92 -20.93
CA LYS A 17 5.25 -4.08 -20.05
C LYS A 17 4.06 -5.01 -19.94
N ILE A 18 2.94 -4.63 -20.50
CA ILE A 18 1.68 -5.40 -20.48
C ILE A 18 1.14 -5.58 -21.88
N GLU A 19 0.37 -6.65 -22.07
CA GLU A 19 -0.43 -6.90 -23.26
C GLU A 19 -1.82 -7.42 -22.87
N VAL A 20 -2.80 -7.28 -23.75
CA VAL A 20 -4.13 -7.85 -23.58
C VAL A 20 -4.22 -9.09 -24.46
N THR A 21 -4.42 -10.25 -23.82
CA THR A 21 -4.45 -11.56 -24.48
C THR A 21 -5.83 -12.15 -24.42
N ALA A 22 -6.30 -12.73 -25.56
CA ALA A 22 -7.55 -13.47 -25.58
C ALA A 22 -7.42 -14.77 -24.75
N ARG A 23 -8.46 -15.08 -23.96
CA ARG A 23 -8.52 -16.30 -23.14
C ARG A 23 -9.30 -17.44 -23.80
N VAL A 24 -9.93 -17.16 -24.93
CA VAL A 24 -10.74 -18.11 -25.68
C VAL A 24 -10.22 -18.20 -27.12
N PRO A 25 -10.31 -19.36 -27.77
CA PRO A 25 -9.94 -19.48 -29.16
C PRO A 25 -10.96 -18.77 -30.07
N VAL A 26 -10.51 -18.28 -31.21
CA VAL A 26 -11.34 -17.76 -32.30
C VAL A 26 -10.73 -18.33 -33.59
N GLU A 27 -10.87 -19.63 -33.82
CA GLU A 27 -10.26 -20.34 -34.94
C GLU A 27 -11.33 -20.90 -35.89
N THR A 28 -12.54 -21.08 -35.39
CA THR A 28 -13.67 -21.63 -36.14
C THR A 28 -14.86 -20.67 -36.17
N LYS A 29 -15.83 -20.94 -37.10
CA LYS A 29 -17.09 -20.21 -37.12
C LYS A 29 -17.90 -20.39 -35.84
N ASP A 30 -17.81 -21.54 -35.20
CA ASP A 30 -18.53 -21.83 -33.98
C ASP A 30 -17.88 -21.06 -32.82
N ASP A 31 -16.54 -21.00 -32.73
CA ASP A 31 -15.85 -20.19 -31.74
C ASP A 31 -16.25 -18.72 -31.83
N LEU A 32 -16.30 -18.17 -33.06
CA LEU A 32 -16.73 -16.79 -33.28
C LEU A 32 -18.19 -16.58 -32.84
N SER A 33 -19.08 -17.53 -33.15
CA SER A 33 -20.49 -17.46 -32.78
C SER A 33 -20.73 -17.57 -31.27
N LEU A 34 -19.88 -18.30 -30.54
CA LEU A 34 -19.91 -18.42 -29.08
C LEU A 34 -19.27 -17.21 -28.39
N ALA A 35 -18.11 -16.75 -28.87
CA ALA A 35 -17.38 -15.66 -28.27
C ALA A 35 -18.02 -14.28 -28.57
N TYR A 36 -18.71 -14.13 -29.67
CA TYR A 36 -19.31 -12.88 -30.10
C TYR A 36 -20.76 -13.11 -30.59
N THR A 37 -21.09 -12.69 -31.81
CA THR A 37 -22.48 -12.75 -32.34
C THR A 37 -22.76 -14.10 -33.01
N PRO A 38 -23.88 -14.77 -32.68
CA PRO A 38 -25.04 -14.35 -31.88
C PRO A 38 -24.97 -14.74 -30.37
N GLY A 39 -24.09 -15.64 -30.00
CA GLY A 39 -24.09 -16.28 -28.65
C GLY A 39 -23.95 -15.30 -27.50
N VAL A 40 -23.17 -14.22 -27.66
CA VAL A 40 -22.90 -13.23 -26.62
C VAL A 40 -24.15 -12.48 -26.11
N ALA A 41 -25.25 -12.50 -26.85
CA ALA A 41 -26.49 -11.89 -26.40
C ALA A 41 -27.05 -12.54 -25.12
N GLN A 42 -26.86 -13.84 -24.93
CA GLN A 42 -27.38 -14.54 -23.75
C GLN A 42 -26.70 -14.11 -22.47
N PRO A 43 -25.36 -14.09 -22.33
CA PRO A 43 -24.66 -13.50 -21.16
C PRO A 43 -25.09 -12.06 -20.89
N CYS A 44 -25.28 -11.21 -21.92
CA CYS A 44 -25.75 -9.84 -21.74
C CYS A 44 -27.12 -9.79 -21.07
N LEU A 45 -28.06 -10.61 -21.50
CA LEU A 45 -29.42 -10.69 -20.94
C LEU A 45 -29.39 -11.21 -19.49
N GLU A 46 -28.49 -12.12 -19.18
CA GLU A 46 -28.33 -12.61 -17.80
C GLU A 46 -27.78 -11.52 -16.86
N ILE A 47 -26.80 -10.75 -17.31
CA ILE A 47 -26.25 -9.62 -16.55
C ILE A 47 -27.29 -8.50 -16.41
N GLN A 48 -28.10 -8.25 -17.46
CA GLN A 48 -29.19 -7.27 -17.40
C GLN A 48 -30.21 -7.61 -16.33
N LYS A 49 -30.52 -8.88 -16.14
CA LYS A 49 -31.44 -9.36 -15.08
C LYS A 49 -30.83 -9.28 -13.69
N ASP A 50 -29.55 -9.57 -13.56
CA ASP A 50 -28.80 -9.55 -12.32
C ASP A 50 -27.36 -9.07 -12.59
N ILE A 51 -27.06 -7.82 -12.21
CA ILE A 51 -25.75 -7.20 -12.40
C ILE A 51 -24.62 -7.97 -11.71
N ASN A 52 -24.92 -8.75 -10.67
CA ASN A 52 -23.95 -9.57 -9.98
C ASN A 52 -23.31 -10.63 -10.87
N LYS A 53 -24.06 -11.12 -11.87
CA LYS A 53 -23.54 -12.06 -12.86
C LYS A 53 -22.39 -11.48 -13.72
N SER A 54 -22.17 -10.17 -13.72
CA SER A 54 -21.00 -9.58 -14.38
C SER A 54 -19.67 -10.09 -13.79
N TYR A 55 -19.66 -10.44 -12.51
CA TYR A 55 -18.51 -11.07 -11.87
C TYR A 55 -18.33 -12.55 -12.20
N GLU A 56 -19.34 -13.20 -12.77
CA GLU A 56 -19.28 -14.61 -13.15
C GLU A 56 -19.04 -14.77 -14.66
N LEU A 57 -19.64 -13.87 -15.45
CA LEU A 57 -19.69 -13.96 -16.92
C LEU A 57 -18.70 -13.05 -17.64
N THR A 58 -17.97 -12.21 -16.90
CA THR A 58 -16.93 -11.33 -17.47
C THR A 58 -15.65 -11.37 -16.67
N ARG A 59 -14.58 -10.74 -17.17
CA ARG A 59 -13.29 -10.63 -16.46
C ARG A 59 -13.34 -9.65 -15.27
N ARG A 60 -14.46 -8.97 -15.05
CA ARG A 60 -14.65 -8.02 -13.95
C ARG A 60 -14.17 -8.58 -12.60
N TRP A 61 -14.44 -9.86 -12.32
CA TRP A 61 -14.07 -10.53 -11.03
C TRP A 61 -12.58 -10.49 -10.70
N ASN A 62 -11.70 -10.39 -11.70
CA ASN A 62 -10.23 -10.43 -11.52
C ASN A 62 -9.51 -9.21 -12.10
N LEU A 63 -10.21 -8.17 -12.49
CA LEU A 63 -9.64 -7.01 -13.15
C LEU A 63 -9.55 -5.80 -12.20
N CYS A 64 -8.33 -5.32 -11.95
CA CYS A 64 -8.05 -4.13 -11.15
C CYS A 64 -7.70 -2.95 -12.07
N ALA A 65 -8.26 -1.77 -11.83
CA ALA A 65 -7.79 -0.53 -12.43
C ALA A 65 -6.66 0.07 -11.59
N VAL A 66 -5.53 0.38 -12.24
CA VAL A 66 -4.39 1.10 -11.63
C VAL A 66 -4.45 2.54 -12.10
N ILE A 67 -4.85 3.46 -11.22
CA ILE A 67 -5.23 4.81 -11.62
C ILE A 67 -4.34 5.86 -10.97
N THR A 68 -3.84 6.80 -11.78
CA THR A 68 -3.02 7.95 -11.35
C THR A 68 -3.42 9.24 -12.04
N ASP A 69 -3.14 10.37 -11.40
CA ASP A 69 -3.10 11.69 -12.03
C ASP A 69 -1.65 12.18 -12.28
N GLY A 70 -0.67 11.39 -11.86
CA GLY A 70 0.75 11.67 -12.05
C GLY A 70 1.31 12.79 -11.19
N SER A 71 0.61 13.18 -10.10
CA SER A 71 0.97 14.34 -9.28
C SER A 71 2.00 14.08 -8.18
N ALA A 72 2.37 12.81 -7.94
CA ALA A 72 3.36 12.43 -6.92
C ALA A 72 4.13 11.16 -7.31
N VAL A 73 4.70 11.15 -8.51
CA VAL A 73 5.36 9.97 -9.08
C VAL A 73 6.73 9.76 -8.46
N LEU A 74 6.91 8.70 -7.67
CA LEU A 74 8.18 8.34 -7.01
C LEU A 74 8.80 9.57 -6.31
N GLY A 75 10.11 9.80 -6.49
CA GLY A 75 10.81 11.00 -6.03
C GLY A 75 10.81 12.15 -7.04
N LEU A 76 10.08 12.03 -8.16
CA LEU A 76 10.08 13.00 -9.26
C LEU A 76 9.03 14.11 -9.07
N GLY A 77 8.03 13.89 -8.21
CA GLY A 77 6.95 14.83 -7.96
C GLY A 77 5.88 14.81 -9.05
N ASP A 78 5.33 15.99 -9.36
CA ASP A 78 4.29 16.16 -10.39
C ASP A 78 4.92 16.19 -11.78
N ILE A 79 4.86 15.06 -12.48
CA ILE A 79 5.37 14.90 -13.85
C ILE A 79 4.25 14.66 -14.87
N GLY A 80 3.02 14.66 -14.41
CA GLY A 80 1.83 14.42 -15.22
C GLY A 80 1.49 12.95 -15.44
N PRO A 81 0.25 12.67 -15.82
CA PRO A 81 -0.29 11.30 -15.85
C PRO A 81 0.39 10.41 -16.89
N GLU A 82 0.68 10.91 -18.10
CA GLU A 82 1.32 10.10 -19.14
C GLU A 82 2.75 9.73 -18.81
N ALA A 83 3.50 10.63 -18.16
CA ALA A 83 4.85 10.33 -17.70
C ALA A 83 4.88 9.32 -16.55
N GLY A 84 3.76 9.17 -15.81
CA GLY A 84 3.56 8.14 -14.80
C GLY A 84 3.25 6.74 -15.36
N MET A 85 2.89 6.62 -16.64
CA MET A 85 2.47 5.34 -17.26
C MET A 85 3.47 4.20 -17.05
N PRO A 86 4.80 4.38 -17.19
CA PRO A 86 5.75 3.30 -16.95
C PRO A 86 5.69 2.72 -15.53
N VAL A 87 5.38 3.54 -14.53
CA VAL A 87 5.18 3.09 -13.15
C VAL A 87 3.89 2.30 -13.03
N MET A 88 2.80 2.80 -13.63
CA MET A 88 1.49 2.13 -13.62
C MET A 88 1.53 0.76 -14.32
N GLU A 89 2.20 0.64 -15.47
CA GLU A 89 2.44 -0.64 -16.11
C GLU A 89 3.28 -1.58 -15.22
N GLY A 90 4.31 -1.05 -14.56
CA GLY A 90 5.09 -1.81 -13.58
C GLY A 90 4.22 -2.38 -12.47
N LYS A 91 3.30 -1.57 -11.92
CA LYS A 91 2.33 -2.02 -10.91
C LYS A 91 1.44 -3.15 -11.44
N CYS A 92 0.97 -3.04 -12.69
CA CYS A 92 0.17 -4.10 -13.33
C CYS A 92 0.94 -5.42 -13.45
N VAL A 93 2.23 -5.37 -13.80
CA VAL A 93 3.11 -6.55 -13.84
C VAL A 93 3.21 -7.21 -12.47
N LEU A 94 3.39 -6.41 -11.41
CA LEU A 94 3.50 -6.94 -10.04
C LEU A 94 2.18 -7.55 -9.55
N PHE A 95 1.03 -6.95 -9.88
CA PHE A 95 -0.29 -7.54 -9.60
C PHE A 95 -0.42 -8.94 -10.21
N LYS A 96 -0.01 -9.09 -11.48
CA LYS A 96 -0.08 -10.37 -12.17
C LYS A 96 0.90 -11.39 -11.59
N ALA A 97 2.16 -10.98 -11.40
CA ALA A 97 3.23 -11.88 -10.98
C ALA A 97 3.05 -12.43 -9.56
N PHE A 98 2.55 -11.60 -8.63
CA PHE A 98 2.50 -11.95 -7.20
C PHE A 98 1.08 -12.21 -6.66
N GLY A 99 0.04 -11.84 -7.40
CA GLY A 99 -1.35 -12.01 -6.96
C GLY A 99 -2.26 -12.70 -7.97
N ASP A 100 -1.77 -13.01 -9.16
CA ASP A 100 -2.58 -13.44 -10.31
C ASP A 100 -3.82 -12.56 -10.54
N VAL A 101 -3.67 -11.26 -10.31
CA VAL A 101 -4.68 -10.23 -10.58
C VAL A 101 -4.35 -9.59 -11.93
N ASP A 102 -5.32 -9.56 -12.84
CA ASP A 102 -5.20 -8.78 -14.06
C ASP A 102 -5.37 -7.31 -13.72
N ALA A 103 -4.47 -6.47 -14.21
CA ALA A 103 -4.53 -5.06 -13.91
C ALA A 103 -4.34 -4.22 -15.18
N PHE A 104 -5.02 -3.09 -15.24
CA PHE A 104 -4.99 -2.18 -16.39
C PHE A 104 -4.68 -0.74 -15.92
N PRO A 105 -3.68 -0.07 -16.55
CA PRO A 105 -3.28 1.28 -16.16
C PRO A 105 -4.17 2.34 -16.78
N LEU A 106 -4.58 3.31 -15.97
CA LEU A 106 -5.39 4.45 -16.40
C LEU A 106 -4.78 5.75 -15.88
N CYS A 107 -4.43 6.66 -16.79
CA CYS A 107 -3.86 7.96 -16.46
C CYS A 107 -4.89 9.05 -16.71
N VAL A 108 -5.27 9.79 -15.67
CA VAL A 108 -6.35 10.78 -15.70
C VAL A 108 -5.78 12.19 -15.70
N ARG A 109 -6.10 13.00 -16.72
CA ARG A 109 -5.57 14.35 -16.92
C ARG A 109 -6.35 15.40 -16.12
N THR A 110 -6.39 15.26 -14.80
CA THR A 110 -7.01 16.29 -13.95
C THR A 110 -6.41 16.29 -12.56
N HIS A 111 -6.30 17.47 -11.95
CA HIS A 111 -6.00 17.65 -10.53
C HIS A 111 -7.25 18.07 -9.73
N ASP A 112 -8.38 18.21 -10.38
CA ASP A 112 -9.65 18.46 -9.70
C ASP A 112 -10.17 17.17 -9.07
N VAL A 113 -10.46 17.21 -7.77
CA VAL A 113 -10.87 16.04 -6.99
C VAL A 113 -12.21 15.50 -7.47
N ASP A 114 -13.19 16.38 -7.72
CA ASP A 114 -14.55 15.95 -8.09
C ASP A 114 -14.58 15.39 -9.50
N GLU A 115 -13.83 15.99 -10.43
CA GLU A 115 -13.67 15.48 -11.79
C GLU A 115 -12.99 14.10 -11.81
N PHE A 116 -11.91 13.93 -11.03
CA PHE A 116 -11.23 12.65 -10.89
C PHE A 116 -12.16 11.57 -10.31
N VAL A 117 -12.81 11.87 -9.19
CA VAL A 117 -13.75 10.96 -8.53
C VAL A 117 -14.90 10.58 -9.45
N ASN A 118 -15.48 11.56 -10.16
CA ASN A 118 -16.55 11.29 -11.10
C ASN A 118 -16.10 10.38 -12.25
N THR A 119 -14.92 10.63 -12.81
CA THR A 119 -14.35 9.83 -13.90
C THR A 119 -14.18 8.37 -13.44
N VAL A 120 -13.55 8.14 -12.29
CA VAL A 120 -13.31 6.79 -11.76
C VAL A 120 -14.63 6.08 -11.42
N ALA A 121 -15.58 6.78 -10.80
CA ALA A 121 -16.87 6.19 -10.46
C ALA A 121 -17.67 5.75 -11.71
N LEU A 122 -17.63 6.53 -12.79
CA LEU A 122 -18.31 6.19 -14.04
C LEU A 122 -17.77 4.92 -14.71
N ILE A 123 -16.47 4.63 -14.59
CA ILE A 123 -15.84 3.45 -15.22
C ILE A 123 -15.74 2.25 -14.26
N SER A 124 -16.05 2.41 -12.97
CA SER A 124 -15.86 1.40 -11.93
C SER A 124 -16.58 0.08 -12.22
N GLY A 125 -17.69 0.14 -12.96
CA GLY A 125 -18.46 -1.06 -13.36
C GLY A 125 -17.70 -2.06 -14.23
N SER A 126 -16.57 -1.69 -14.82
CA SER A 126 -15.72 -2.59 -15.61
C SER A 126 -14.71 -3.36 -14.79
N PHE A 127 -14.54 -3.03 -13.50
CA PHE A 127 -13.48 -3.54 -12.63
C PHE A 127 -14.02 -4.22 -11.38
N GLY A 128 -13.21 -5.12 -10.82
CA GLY A 128 -13.44 -5.73 -9.52
C GLY A 128 -12.88 -4.92 -8.36
N GLY A 129 -11.99 -3.97 -8.65
CA GLY A 129 -11.38 -3.06 -7.69
C GLY A 129 -10.53 -1.99 -8.35
N VAL A 130 -10.13 -0.99 -7.57
CA VAL A 130 -9.28 0.13 -7.99
C VAL A 130 -8.12 0.29 -7.02
N THR A 131 -6.90 0.36 -7.53
CA THR A 131 -5.76 0.90 -6.81
C THR A 131 -5.42 2.29 -7.32
N LEU A 132 -5.31 3.24 -6.40
CA LEU A 132 -4.85 4.59 -6.66
C LEU A 132 -3.35 4.65 -6.44
N GLU A 133 -2.61 5.30 -7.32
CA GLU A 133 -1.16 5.37 -7.30
C GLU A 133 -0.67 6.79 -7.57
N ASP A 134 0.41 7.19 -6.88
CA ASP A 134 1.16 8.40 -7.19
C ASP A 134 0.29 9.69 -7.22
N ILE A 135 -0.70 9.78 -6.33
CA ILE A 135 -1.56 10.95 -6.16
C ILE A 135 -1.12 11.75 -4.94
N SER A 136 -0.89 13.05 -5.13
CA SER A 136 -0.34 13.91 -4.08
C SER A 136 -1.31 14.14 -2.90
N ALA A 137 -0.74 14.16 -1.67
CA ALA A 137 -1.45 14.60 -0.48
C ALA A 137 -1.62 16.15 -0.49
N PRO A 138 -2.73 16.69 0.07
CA PRO A 138 -3.79 15.99 0.80
C PRO A 138 -4.93 15.47 -0.10
N ARG A 139 -4.90 15.71 -1.42
CA ARG A 139 -5.98 15.33 -2.36
C ARG A 139 -6.25 13.83 -2.37
N CYS A 140 -5.20 13.02 -2.27
CA CYS A 140 -5.33 11.56 -2.27
C CYS A 140 -6.29 11.03 -1.19
N PHE A 141 -6.30 11.65 -0.01
CA PHE A 141 -7.20 11.26 1.08
C PHE A 141 -8.67 11.56 0.75
N GLU A 142 -8.92 12.73 0.18
CA GLU A 142 -10.28 13.14 -0.22
C GLU A 142 -10.79 12.29 -1.37
N ILE A 143 -9.95 12.04 -2.38
CA ILE A 143 -10.28 11.18 -3.52
C ILE A 143 -10.66 9.78 -3.04
N GLU A 144 -9.84 9.17 -2.19
CA GLU A 144 -10.11 7.82 -1.68
C GLU A 144 -11.43 7.77 -0.90
N ARG A 145 -11.66 8.72 0.02
CA ARG A 145 -12.91 8.79 0.81
C ARG A 145 -14.13 8.88 -0.11
N LYS A 146 -14.13 9.83 -1.06
CA LYS A 146 -15.26 10.03 -1.99
C LYS A 146 -15.49 8.82 -2.89
N LEU A 147 -14.44 8.13 -3.36
CA LEU A 147 -14.58 6.93 -4.17
C LEU A 147 -15.13 5.75 -3.36
N LYS A 148 -14.73 5.57 -2.11
CA LYS A 148 -15.29 4.54 -1.23
C LYS A 148 -16.78 4.74 -0.97
N GLU A 149 -17.25 5.99 -0.93
CA GLU A 149 -18.67 6.32 -0.78
C GLU A 149 -19.48 6.09 -2.06
N ARG A 150 -18.84 6.18 -3.24
CA ARG A 150 -19.52 6.15 -4.55
C ARG A 150 -19.43 4.82 -5.28
N CYS A 151 -18.46 3.98 -4.94
CA CYS A 151 -18.20 2.71 -5.61
C CYS A 151 -18.55 1.54 -4.70
N ASP A 152 -19.06 0.47 -5.30
CA ASP A 152 -19.38 -0.80 -4.64
C ASP A 152 -18.26 -1.84 -4.73
N ILE A 153 -17.07 -1.42 -5.17
CA ILE A 153 -15.85 -2.20 -5.31
C ILE A 153 -14.75 -1.63 -4.41
N PRO A 154 -13.76 -2.44 -3.98
CA PRO A 154 -12.68 -1.96 -3.12
C PRO A 154 -11.86 -0.88 -3.83
N ILE A 155 -11.63 0.21 -3.08
CA ILE A 155 -10.77 1.32 -3.44
C ILE A 155 -9.59 1.30 -2.46
N PHE A 156 -8.37 1.31 -2.99
CA PHE A 156 -7.15 1.21 -2.20
C PHE A 156 -6.09 2.17 -2.75
N HIS A 157 -5.39 2.88 -1.90
CA HIS A 157 -4.28 3.75 -2.30
C HIS A 157 -2.99 3.12 -1.78
N ASP A 158 -2.17 2.57 -2.67
CA ASP A 158 -1.03 1.73 -2.27
C ASP A 158 0.07 2.51 -1.56
N ASP A 159 0.35 3.76 -1.97
CA ASP A 159 1.34 4.61 -1.28
C ASP A 159 0.97 4.89 0.18
N GLN A 160 -0.32 4.87 0.49
CA GLN A 160 -0.82 4.95 1.85
C GLN A 160 -0.78 3.58 2.53
N HIS A 161 -1.60 2.68 2.06
CA HIS A 161 -1.98 1.46 2.79
C HIS A 161 -1.00 0.31 2.60
N GLY A 162 -0.39 0.16 1.41
CA GLY A 162 0.66 -0.84 1.19
C GLY A 162 1.85 -0.59 2.09
N THR A 163 2.34 0.65 2.12
CA THR A 163 3.44 1.06 3.00
C THR A 163 3.09 0.87 4.48
N ALA A 164 1.85 1.21 4.88
CA ALA A 164 1.40 1.03 6.25
C ALA A 164 1.38 -0.44 6.69
N VAL A 165 0.88 -1.34 5.84
CA VAL A 165 0.81 -2.78 6.10
C VAL A 165 2.21 -3.36 6.30
N ILE A 166 3.16 -3.05 5.40
CA ILE A 166 4.54 -3.56 5.51
C ILE A 166 5.24 -2.99 6.74
N THR A 167 5.04 -1.72 7.05
CA THR A 167 5.61 -1.09 8.24
C THR A 167 5.10 -1.74 9.52
N LEU A 168 3.80 -2.01 9.62
CA LEU A 168 3.22 -2.70 10.77
C LEU A 168 3.76 -4.14 10.89
N ALA A 169 3.88 -4.87 9.78
CA ALA A 169 4.43 -6.22 9.77
C ALA A 169 5.88 -6.23 10.28
N GLY A 170 6.74 -5.38 9.73
CA GLY A 170 8.13 -5.26 10.14
C GLY A 170 8.27 -4.81 11.59
N LEU A 171 7.49 -3.83 12.03
CA LEU A 171 7.52 -3.33 13.40
C LEU A 171 7.09 -4.41 14.40
N SER A 172 6.07 -5.20 14.08
CA SER A 172 5.62 -6.30 14.93
C SER A 172 6.74 -7.31 15.20
N ASN A 173 7.50 -7.67 14.19
CA ASN A 173 8.64 -8.56 14.32
C ASN A 173 9.86 -7.86 14.97
N ALA A 174 10.13 -6.60 14.65
CA ALA A 174 11.20 -5.83 15.27
C ALA A 174 11.00 -5.72 16.79
N LEU A 175 9.76 -5.54 17.26
CA LEU A 175 9.43 -5.51 18.69
C LEU A 175 9.72 -6.84 19.37
N LYS A 176 9.47 -7.97 18.74
CA LYS A 176 9.85 -9.30 19.25
C LYS A 176 11.37 -9.41 19.38
N VAL A 177 12.12 -9.00 18.35
CA VAL A 177 13.60 -9.03 18.36
C VAL A 177 14.20 -8.23 19.51
N VAL A 178 13.64 -7.06 19.83
CA VAL A 178 14.13 -6.19 20.92
C VAL A 178 13.45 -6.45 22.27
N GLY A 179 12.46 -7.34 22.32
CA GLY A 179 11.74 -7.70 23.55
C GLY A 179 10.89 -6.57 24.13
N LYS A 180 10.40 -5.66 23.28
CA LYS A 180 9.54 -4.55 23.69
C LYS A 180 8.06 -4.82 23.34
N LYS A 181 7.14 -4.25 24.12
CA LYS A 181 5.70 -4.40 23.92
C LYS A 181 5.11 -3.18 23.23
N LYS A 182 4.15 -3.40 22.36
CA LYS A 182 3.51 -2.31 21.57
C LYS A 182 2.81 -1.26 22.44
N GLU A 183 2.33 -1.65 23.61
CA GLU A 183 1.64 -0.77 24.55
C GLU A 183 2.59 0.25 25.21
N ASP A 184 3.87 -0.11 25.36
CA ASP A 184 4.86 0.62 26.13
C ASP A 184 5.78 1.50 25.25
N VAL A 185 5.88 1.18 23.95
CA VAL A 185 6.84 1.87 23.07
C VAL A 185 6.37 3.26 22.67
N ARG A 186 7.34 4.18 22.61
CA ARG A 186 7.17 5.53 22.10
C ARG A 186 7.63 5.58 20.64
N ILE A 187 6.73 5.93 19.75
CA ILE A 187 6.96 5.99 18.30
C ILE A 187 7.01 7.45 17.87
N VAL A 188 8.04 7.78 17.11
CA VAL A 188 8.18 9.07 16.45
C VAL A 188 8.21 8.87 14.95
N THR A 189 7.36 9.59 14.22
CA THR A 189 7.37 9.56 12.75
C THR A 189 7.88 10.87 12.18
N SER A 190 8.69 10.81 11.14
CA SER A 190 9.09 11.97 10.34
C SER A 190 8.42 11.89 8.98
N GLY A 191 7.64 12.93 8.68
CA GLY A 191 6.76 13.02 7.53
C GLY A 191 5.29 13.17 7.93
N ALA A 192 4.51 13.86 7.11
CA ALA A 192 3.08 14.04 7.28
C ALA A 192 2.35 14.03 5.93
N GLY A 193 2.87 13.26 5.00
CA GLY A 193 2.28 12.95 3.69
C GLY A 193 1.44 11.68 3.74
N ALA A 194 1.10 11.17 2.55
CA ALA A 194 0.22 10.02 2.37
C ALA A 194 0.65 8.80 3.20
N ALA A 195 1.90 8.36 3.05
CA ALA A 195 2.42 7.20 3.76
C ALA A 195 2.44 7.39 5.29
N ALA A 196 2.94 8.54 5.79
CA ALA A 196 3.04 8.81 7.22
C ALA A 196 1.68 8.76 7.92
N ILE A 197 0.69 9.42 7.33
CA ILE A 197 -0.70 9.45 7.85
C ILE A 197 -1.28 8.03 7.91
N ALA A 198 -1.13 7.25 6.84
CA ALA A 198 -1.66 5.89 6.77
C ALA A 198 -0.95 4.93 7.73
N ILE A 199 0.38 5.03 7.86
CA ILE A 199 1.16 4.25 8.83
C ILE A 199 0.64 4.51 10.24
N VAL A 200 0.52 5.77 10.63
CA VAL A 200 0.09 6.12 11.99
C VAL A 200 -1.34 5.68 12.25
N LYS A 201 -2.27 5.88 11.31
CA LYS A 201 -3.65 5.38 11.44
C LYS A 201 -3.69 3.86 11.64
N LEU A 202 -2.93 3.10 10.86
CA LEU A 202 -2.89 1.65 10.98
C LEU A 202 -2.25 1.19 12.29
N LEU A 203 -1.18 1.86 12.75
CA LEU A 203 -0.56 1.58 14.04
C LEU A 203 -1.54 1.80 15.20
N LEU A 204 -2.28 2.93 15.20
CA LEU A 204 -3.31 3.20 16.19
C LEU A 204 -4.42 2.13 16.17
N SER A 205 -4.86 1.74 14.99
CA SER A 205 -5.84 0.67 14.78
C SER A 205 -5.34 -0.69 15.31
N ALA A 206 -4.03 -0.96 15.19
CA ALA A 206 -3.37 -2.14 15.72
C ALA A 206 -3.09 -2.08 17.24
N GLY A 207 -3.46 -0.99 17.91
CA GLY A 207 -3.39 -0.84 19.36
C GLY A 207 -2.13 -0.16 19.90
N PHE A 208 -1.30 0.45 19.04
CA PHE A 208 -0.24 1.35 19.49
C PHE A 208 -0.85 2.63 20.04
N LYS A 209 -0.26 3.23 21.09
CA LYS A 209 -0.87 4.37 21.79
C LYS A 209 -0.01 5.64 21.77
N ASN A 210 1.30 5.49 21.84
CA ASN A 210 2.21 6.61 22.07
C ASN A 210 2.93 6.98 20.77
N VAL A 211 2.22 7.65 19.87
CA VAL A 211 2.74 8.10 18.58
C VAL A 211 2.81 9.61 18.53
N THR A 212 3.95 10.16 18.13
CA THR A 212 4.13 11.57 17.83
C THR A 212 4.59 11.73 16.39
N MET A 213 3.84 12.49 15.60
CA MET A 213 4.20 12.82 14.23
C MET A 213 4.99 14.12 14.18
N CYS A 214 5.99 14.18 13.29
CA CYS A 214 6.74 15.40 13.00
C CYS A 214 6.68 15.71 11.50
N ASP A 215 6.48 16.98 11.17
CA ASP A 215 6.70 17.51 9.82
C ASP A 215 7.95 18.43 9.79
N ARG A 216 8.14 19.18 8.71
CA ARG A 216 9.30 20.10 8.57
C ARG A 216 9.41 21.13 9.68
N LYS A 217 8.31 21.45 10.35
CA LYS A 217 8.26 22.44 11.46
C LYS A 217 8.40 21.79 12.85
N GLY A 218 8.58 20.47 12.92
CA GLY A 218 8.66 19.71 14.17
C GLY A 218 7.38 18.97 14.50
N ALA A 219 7.14 18.75 15.79
CA ALA A 219 6.02 17.97 16.28
C ALA A 219 4.67 18.52 15.86
N ILE A 220 3.77 17.62 15.47
CA ILE A 220 2.36 17.90 15.21
C ILE A 220 1.61 17.70 16.54
N TYR A 221 0.86 18.71 16.96
CA TYR A 221 0.04 18.67 18.17
C TYR A 221 -1.21 19.53 17.98
N LYS A 222 -2.23 19.27 18.76
CA LYS A 222 -3.51 19.99 18.76
C LYS A 222 -3.31 21.47 19.02
N GLY A 223 -3.81 22.32 18.12
CA GLY A 223 -3.71 23.78 18.23
C GLY A 223 -2.39 24.36 17.68
N ARG A 224 -1.53 23.57 17.03
CA ARG A 224 -0.37 24.10 16.31
C ARG A 224 -0.81 24.86 15.07
N ASP A 225 -0.29 26.06 14.87
CA ASP A 225 -0.59 26.89 13.70
C ASP A 225 -0.08 26.27 12.39
N GLY A 226 -0.85 26.48 11.32
CA GLY A 226 -0.48 26.13 9.95
C GLY A 226 -0.56 24.63 9.64
N LEU A 227 -1.41 23.90 10.35
CA LEU A 227 -1.81 22.54 9.99
C LEU A 227 -2.86 22.60 8.86
N ASN A 228 -2.78 21.65 7.93
CA ASN A 228 -3.89 21.40 7.03
C ASN A 228 -4.89 20.43 7.70
N TRP A 229 -6.07 20.26 7.10
CA TRP A 229 -7.19 19.51 7.69
C TRP A 229 -6.82 18.07 8.11
N ILE A 230 -5.98 17.35 7.35
CA ILE A 230 -5.58 15.98 7.70
C ILE A 230 -4.59 15.96 8.87
N LYS A 231 -3.70 16.93 8.96
CA LYS A 231 -2.80 17.08 10.11
C LYS A 231 -3.56 17.50 11.37
N GLU A 232 -4.60 18.31 11.25
CA GLU A 232 -5.50 18.63 12.35
C GLU A 232 -6.20 17.37 12.85
N GLU A 233 -6.75 16.54 11.95
CA GLU A 233 -7.34 15.26 12.28
C GLU A 233 -6.34 14.35 13.03
N MET A 234 -5.09 14.26 12.55
CA MET A 234 -4.06 13.47 13.22
C MET A 234 -3.63 14.04 14.57
N ALA A 235 -3.63 15.35 14.74
CA ALA A 235 -3.29 16.00 16.00
C ALA A 235 -4.31 15.69 17.12
N GLU A 236 -5.55 15.32 16.79
CA GLU A 236 -6.55 14.90 17.77
C GLU A 236 -6.28 13.49 18.35
N VAL A 237 -5.57 12.63 17.62
CA VAL A 237 -5.38 11.22 17.97
C VAL A 237 -3.92 10.83 18.22
N THR A 238 -2.98 11.75 18.01
CA THR A 238 -1.55 11.56 18.26
C THR A 238 -1.00 12.61 19.21
N ASN A 239 0.21 12.41 19.74
CA ASN A 239 0.89 13.37 20.62
C ASN A 239 -0.03 13.92 21.71
N LEU A 240 -0.73 13.06 22.43
CA LEU A 240 -1.71 13.44 23.44
C LEU A 240 -1.10 14.23 24.62
N GLU A 241 0.23 14.19 24.77
CA GLU A 241 0.97 15.00 25.75
C GLU A 241 1.26 16.42 25.23
N HIS A 242 0.84 16.77 24.02
CA HIS A 242 1.07 18.08 23.39
C HIS A 242 2.55 18.49 23.37
N LYS A 243 3.46 17.56 23.16
CA LYS A 243 4.90 17.84 23.04
C LYS A 243 5.16 18.73 21.84
N ALA A 244 5.88 19.80 22.05
CA ALA A 244 6.38 20.69 21.01
C ALA A 244 7.91 20.54 20.89
N GLY A 245 8.47 20.87 19.72
CA GLY A 245 9.89 20.84 19.49
C GLY A 245 10.25 20.31 18.10
N SER A 246 11.53 20.31 17.79
CA SER A 246 12.08 19.74 16.56
C SER A 246 12.01 18.20 16.57
N LEU A 247 12.26 17.58 15.42
CA LEU A 247 12.38 16.13 15.34
C LEU A 247 13.44 15.60 16.34
N ALA A 248 14.56 16.30 16.48
CA ALA A 248 15.62 15.93 17.41
C ALA A 248 15.14 15.94 18.87
N ASP A 249 14.36 16.95 19.27
CA ASP A 249 13.79 17.04 20.62
C ASP A 249 12.82 15.90 20.91
N ILE A 250 11.99 15.54 19.92
CA ILE A 250 10.97 14.50 20.06
C ILE A 250 11.57 13.08 20.08
N LEU A 251 12.71 12.87 19.39
CA LEU A 251 13.41 11.58 19.38
C LEU A 251 14.04 11.21 20.74
N VAL A 252 14.26 12.18 21.61
CA VAL A 252 14.81 11.89 22.95
C VAL A 252 13.90 10.90 23.70
N GLY A 253 14.44 9.73 24.04
CA GLY A 253 13.72 8.64 24.73
C GLY A 253 12.64 7.97 23.87
N ALA A 254 12.68 8.07 22.57
CA ALA A 254 11.84 7.28 21.67
C ALA A 254 12.38 5.85 21.54
N ASP A 255 11.48 4.87 21.36
CA ASP A 255 11.83 3.48 21.12
C ASP A 255 11.89 3.16 19.62
N VAL A 256 11.06 3.83 18.85
CA VAL A 256 10.88 3.58 17.42
C VAL A 256 10.88 4.90 16.67
N PHE A 257 11.66 4.96 15.60
CA PHE A 257 11.59 6.00 14.58
C PHE A 257 11.11 5.41 13.26
N ILE A 258 10.15 6.09 12.61
CA ILE A 258 9.66 5.74 11.28
C ILE A 258 9.76 6.99 10.40
N GLY A 259 10.67 6.97 9.43
CA GLY A 259 10.88 8.03 8.46
C GLY A 259 10.25 7.70 7.11
N VAL A 260 9.42 8.61 6.62
CA VAL A 260 8.84 8.63 5.26
C VAL A 260 8.84 10.08 4.77
N SER A 261 9.97 10.75 4.86
CA SER A 261 10.12 12.19 4.66
C SER A 261 11.18 12.53 3.62
N ALA A 262 12.36 12.92 4.07
CA ALA A 262 13.43 13.41 3.21
C ALA A 262 14.80 12.84 3.62
N PRO A 263 15.73 12.73 2.66
CA PRO A 263 17.08 12.24 2.92
C PRO A 263 17.80 13.01 4.03
N GLY A 264 18.55 12.30 4.88
CA GLY A 264 19.48 12.88 5.83
C GLY A 264 18.83 13.70 6.97
N THR A 265 17.54 13.50 7.24
CA THR A 265 16.84 14.24 8.30
C THR A 265 17.16 13.75 9.71
N VAL A 266 17.77 12.56 9.84
CA VAL A 266 18.17 11.98 11.12
C VAL A 266 19.69 11.75 11.12
N THR A 267 20.33 12.08 12.24
CA THR A 267 21.76 11.90 12.44
C THR A 267 22.06 10.80 13.46
N THR A 268 23.29 10.28 13.45
CA THR A 268 23.77 9.34 14.47
C THR A 268 23.57 9.88 15.89
N GLU A 269 23.85 11.18 16.10
CA GLU A 269 23.67 11.82 17.42
C GLU A 269 22.20 11.84 17.86
N MET A 270 21.27 12.05 16.94
CA MET A 270 19.83 11.95 17.25
C MET A 270 19.45 10.53 17.66
N VAL A 271 19.95 9.50 16.97
CA VAL A 271 19.70 8.10 17.32
C VAL A 271 20.24 7.76 18.71
N LYS A 272 21.41 8.30 19.10
CA LYS A 272 21.99 8.11 20.45
C LYS A 272 21.07 8.60 21.58
N THR A 273 20.18 9.54 21.31
CA THR A 273 19.21 10.05 22.30
C THR A 273 17.98 9.16 22.49
N MET A 274 17.78 8.19 21.61
CA MET A 274 16.69 7.22 21.69
C MET A 274 16.92 6.22 22.82
N ASN A 275 15.89 5.50 23.19
CA ASN A 275 15.98 4.43 24.18
C ASN A 275 16.88 3.29 23.66
N ARG A 276 17.43 2.52 24.60
CA ARG A 276 18.23 1.32 24.31
C ARG A 276 17.45 0.38 23.36
N ASP A 277 18.19 -0.31 22.50
CA ASP A 277 17.66 -1.23 21.49
C ASP A 277 16.58 -0.56 20.61
N ALA A 278 16.86 0.65 20.15
CA ALA A 278 15.98 1.41 19.29
C ALA A 278 15.72 0.71 17.94
N ILE A 279 14.53 0.93 17.40
CA ILE A 279 14.12 0.48 16.08
C ILE A 279 14.08 1.70 15.16
N VAL A 280 14.75 1.64 14.00
CA VAL A 280 14.85 2.74 13.05
C VAL A 280 14.41 2.27 11.67
N PHE A 281 13.27 2.75 11.19
CA PHE A 281 12.76 2.54 9.84
C PHE A 281 12.94 3.84 9.04
N ALA A 282 13.96 3.89 8.18
CA ALA A 282 14.30 5.05 7.36
C ALA A 282 13.92 4.77 5.90
N CYS A 283 12.67 5.06 5.55
CA CYS A 283 12.03 4.57 4.31
C CYS A 283 12.04 5.58 3.16
N ALA A 284 12.64 6.77 3.30
CA ALA A 284 12.78 7.71 2.18
C ALA A 284 13.59 7.10 1.03
N ASN A 285 13.13 7.32 -0.18
CA ASN A 285 13.74 6.82 -1.43
C ASN A 285 14.14 7.98 -2.35
N PRO A 286 15.26 7.88 -3.10
CA PRO A 286 16.24 6.76 -3.12
C PRO A 286 17.24 6.78 -1.96
N THR A 287 17.34 7.89 -1.23
CA THR A 287 18.25 8.07 -0.09
C THR A 287 17.44 8.12 1.21
N PRO A 288 17.78 7.28 2.21
CA PRO A 288 17.05 7.22 3.47
C PRO A 288 17.28 8.46 4.36
N GLU A 289 16.45 8.63 5.37
CA GLU A 289 16.61 9.66 6.41
C GLU A 289 17.93 9.53 7.17
N ILE A 290 18.40 8.29 7.34
CA ILE A 290 19.70 7.90 7.89
C ILE A 290 20.10 6.57 7.28
N PHE A 291 21.38 6.40 6.95
CA PHE A 291 21.87 5.10 6.49
C PHE A 291 21.96 4.08 7.62
N PRO A 292 21.77 2.77 7.34
CA PRO A 292 21.80 1.73 8.36
C PRO A 292 23.07 1.72 9.22
N GLU A 293 24.23 1.97 8.63
CA GLU A 293 25.51 2.01 9.32
C GLU A 293 25.54 3.11 10.37
N ASP A 294 25.04 4.30 10.04
CA ASP A 294 24.98 5.45 10.92
C ASP A 294 23.93 5.27 12.02
N ALA A 295 22.79 4.66 11.69
CA ALA A 295 21.75 4.33 12.67
C ALA A 295 22.26 3.29 13.69
N LYS A 296 22.94 2.24 13.23
CA LYS A 296 23.57 1.23 14.10
C LYS A 296 24.68 1.84 14.97
N ALA A 297 25.49 2.73 14.41
CA ALA A 297 26.50 3.49 15.17
C ALA A 297 25.87 4.39 16.26
N GLY A 298 24.65 4.84 16.07
CA GLY A 298 23.84 5.55 17.06
C GLY A 298 23.20 4.66 18.13
N GLY A 299 23.26 3.34 17.99
CA GLY A 299 22.72 2.38 18.95
C GLY A 299 21.38 1.75 18.52
N ALA A 300 20.94 1.94 17.27
CA ALA A 300 19.78 1.24 16.76
C ALA A 300 20.07 -0.27 16.67
N LYS A 301 19.14 -1.07 17.17
CA LYS A 301 19.23 -2.54 17.16
C LYS A 301 18.69 -3.12 15.87
N VAL A 302 17.54 -2.64 15.42
CA VAL A 302 16.89 -3.07 14.18
C VAL A 302 16.77 -1.87 13.24
N VAL A 303 17.26 -2.02 12.02
CA VAL A 303 17.19 -0.98 10.99
C VAL A 303 16.54 -1.53 9.74
N SER A 304 15.64 -0.73 9.16
CA SER A 304 14.94 -1.02 7.92
C SER A 304 14.99 0.19 6.98
N THR A 305 14.99 -0.05 5.68
CA THR A 305 14.94 0.99 4.65
C THR A 305 13.99 0.60 3.52
N GLY A 306 13.71 1.53 2.61
CA GLY A 306 13.03 1.23 1.35
C GLY A 306 13.94 0.60 0.27
N ARG A 307 15.23 0.46 0.53
CA ARG A 307 16.23 0.03 -0.46
C ARG A 307 16.39 -1.49 -0.47
N SER A 308 16.54 -2.05 -1.67
CA SER A 308 16.74 -3.49 -1.89
C SER A 308 18.17 -3.98 -1.62
N ASP A 309 19.13 -3.07 -1.50
CA ASP A 309 20.54 -3.37 -1.21
C ASP A 309 20.86 -3.46 0.29
N TYR A 310 19.86 -3.26 1.15
CA TYR A 310 19.96 -3.42 2.60
C TYR A 310 19.00 -4.50 3.12
N PRO A 311 19.28 -5.09 4.31
CA PRO A 311 18.33 -5.98 4.98
C PRO A 311 17.01 -5.28 5.33
N ASN A 312 15.97 -6.06 5.58
CA ASN A 312 14.69 -5.57 6.08
C ASN A 312 14.03 -4.52 5.16
N GLN A 313 14.05 -4.74 3.83
CA GLN A 313 13.46 -3.81 2.89
C GLN A 313 11.95 -3.64 3.12
N ILE A 314 11.49 -2.41 3.29
CA ILE A 314 10.08 -2.04 3.23
C ILE A 314 9.68 -1.91 1.76
N ASN A 315 8.87 -2.84 1.26
CA ASN A 315 8.45 -2.89 -0.14
C ASN A 315 6.98 -3.32 -0.27
N ASN A 316 6.16 -2.45 -0.84
CA ASN A 316 4.72 -2.64 -1.00
C ASN A 316 4.34 -3.89 -1.80
N VAL A 317 5.25 -4.42 -2.62
CA VAL A 317 5.03 -5.66 -3.39
C VAL A 317 4.67 -6.86 -2.51
N LEU A 318 5.04 -6.83 -1.24
CA LEU A 318 4.67 -7.87 -0.27
C LEU A 318 3.19 -7.77 0.17
N ALA A 319 2.54 -6.62 -0.01
CA ALA A 319 1.20 -6.36 0.52
C ALA A 319 0.12 -6.38 -0.58
N PHE A 320 0.15 -5.40 -1.50
CA PHE A 320 -1.00 -5.11 -2.35
C PHE A 320 -1.46 -6.29 -3.24
N PRO A 321 -0.57 -7.14 -3.82
CA PRO A 321 -1.04 -8.22 -4.68
C PRO A 321 -1.87 -9.25 -3.90
N GLY A 322 -1.40 -9.63 -2.73
CA GLY A 322 -2.12 -10.55 -1.84
C GLY A 322 -3.40 -9.94 -1.26
N ILE A 323 -3.39 -8.65 -0.91
CA ILE A 323 -4.57 -7.95 -0.43
C ILE A 323 -5.70 -7.96 -1.49
N PHE A 324 -5.37 -7.60 -2.73
CA PHE A 324 -6.36 -7.62 -3.82
C PHE A 324 -6.79 -9.04 -4.17
N ARG A 325 -5.87 -10.02 -4.15
CA ARG A 325 -6.24 -11.42 -4.36
C ARG A 325 -7.26 -11.89 -3.31
N GLY A 326 -7.00 -11.63 -2.04
CA GLY A 326 -7.92 -11.99 -0.97
C GLY A 326 -9.26 -11.27 -1.05
N ALA A 327 -9.25 -9.98 -1.37
CA ALA A 327 -10.49 -9.20 -1.56
C ALA A 327 -11.31 -9.71 -2.76
N PHE A 328 -10.67 -10.05 -3.88
CA PHE A 328 -11.34 -10.56 -5.07
C PHE A 328 -11.87 -11.97 -4.88
N ASP A 329 -11.17 -12.84 -4.16
CA ASP A 329 -11.59 -14.21 -3.89
C ASP A 329 -12.94 -14.28 -3.15
N VAL A 330 -13.23 -13.27 -2.34
CA VAL A 330 -14.50 -13.17 -1.59
C VAL A 330 -15.39 -12.05 -2.12
N ARG A 331 -14.99 -11.41 -3.22
CA ARG A 331 -15.70 -10.28 -3.80
C ARG A 331 -16.04 -9.22 -2.74
N ALA A 332 -15.03 -8.78 -2.00
CA ALA A 332 -15.21 -7.77 -0.98
C ALA A 332 -15.62 -6.42 -1.60
N GLY A 333 -16.54 -5.71 -0.95
CA GLY A 333 -16.95 -4.36 -1.35
C GLY A 333 -16.01 -3.26 -0.84
N ASP A 334 -15.13 -3.58 0.11
CA ASP A 334 -14.13 -2.66 0.68
C ASP A 334 -12.88 -3.44 1.12
N ILE A 335 -11.77 -2.72 1.26
CA ILE A 335 -10.57 -3.16 1.99
C ILE A 335 -10.48 -2.28 3.24
N ASN A 336 -10.99 -2.79 4.35
CA ASN A 336 -11.08 -2.07 5.61
C ASN A 336 -9.83 -2.21 6.50
N GLU A 337 -9.80 -1.53 7.65
CA GLU A 337 -8.64 -1.53 8.56
C GLU A 337 -8.32 -2.93 9.08
N GLU A 338 -9.33 -3.73 9.44
CA GLU A 338 -9.14 -5.10 9.94
C GLU A 338 -8.50 -6.01 8.89
N MET A 339 -8.83 -5.84 7.62
CA MET A 339 -8.20 -6.58 6.52
C MET A 339 -6.73 -6.19 6.36
N LYS A 340 -6.40 -4.90 6.51
CA LYS A 340 -5.01 -4.41 6.45
C LYS A 340 -4.19 -4.89 7.64
N VAL A 341 -4.73 -4.86 8.84
CA VAL A 341 -4.09 -5.42 10.05
C VAL A 341 -3.88 -6.93 9.89
N ALA A 342 -4.87 -7.67 9.38
CA ALA A 342 -4.75 -9.10 9.12
C ALA A 342 -3.64 -9.42 8.10
N ALA A 343 -3.52 -8.61 7.04
CA ALA A 343 -2.43 -8.72 6.06
C ALA A 343 -1.05 -8.53 6.72
N ALA A 344 -0.91 -7.52 7.57
CA ALA A 344 0.35 -7.25 8.29
C ALA A 344 0.73 -8.40 9.24
N HIS A 345 -0.22 -8.95 9.96
CA HIS A 345 0.02 -10.11 10.83
C HIS A 345 0.41 -11.35 10.03
N ALA A 346 -0.29 -11.63 8.93
CA ALA A 346 0.04 -12.77 8.07
C ALA A 346 1.46 -12.68 7.50
N LEU A 347 1.90 -11.48 7.12
CA LEU A 347 3.28 -11.23 6.68
C LEU A 347 4.29 -11.46 7.81
N ALA A 348 4.04 -10.93 9.00
CA ALA A 348 4.93 -11.07 10.14
C ALA A 348 5.08 -12.55 10.57
N GLU A 349 4.01 -13.31 10.57
CA GLU A 349 3.97 -14.72 10.98
C GLU A 349 4.65 -15.69 10.01
N LEU A 350 4.99 -15.25 8.78
CA LEU A 350 5.77 -16.06 7.84
C LEU A 350 7.20 -16.32 8.29
N ILE A 351 7.72 -15.49 9.19
CA ILE A 351 9.03 -15.66 9.80
C ILE A 351 8.81 -16.24 11.19
N SER A 352 9.35 -17.45 11.42
CA SER A 352 9.25 -18.08 12.74
C SER A 352 10.09 -17.33 13.78
N ASP A 353 9.78 -17.51 15.07
CA ASP A 353 10.53 -16.82 16.14
C ASP A 353 12.01 -17.24 16.15
N GLU A 354 12.36 -18.45 15.69
CA GLU A 354 13.73 -18.93 15.55
C GLU A 354 14.50 -18.28 14.39
N GLU A 355 13.79 -17.85 13.34
CA GLU A 355 14.39 -17.18 12.19
C GLU A 355 14.54 -15.67 12.39
N LEU A 356 13.77 -15.09 13.32
CA LEU A 356 13.80 -13.67 13.59
C LEU A 356 15.19 -13.21 14.05
N SER A 357 15.66 -12.14 13.44
CA SER A 357 16.91 -11.47 13.82
C SER A 357 16.83 -9.98 13.51
N GLU A 358 17.82 -9.23 13.96
CA GLU A 358 17.92 -7.79 13.66
C GLU A 358 18.01 -7.47 12.16
N ASP A 359 18.45 -8.43 11.35
CA ASP A 359 18.55 -8.29 9.89
C ASP A 359 17.50 -9.12 9.13
N TYR A 360 16.54 -9.75 9.82
CA TYR A 360 15.46 -10.51 9.19
C TYR A 360 14.14 -10.39 9.96
N ILE A 361 13.39 -9.32 9.69
CA ILE A 361 12.08 -9.00 10.29
C ILE A 361 10.94 -8.98 9.27
N ILE A 362 11.26 -9.01 7.98
CA ILE A 362 10.32 -8.95 6.86
C ILE A 362 10.67 -10.07 5.85
N PRO A 363 9.68 -10.81 5.31
CA PRO A 363 9.92 -11.78 4.23
C PRO A 363 10.57 -11.13 3.01
N LYS A 364 11.32 -11.92 2.25
CA LYS A 364 11.89 -11.45 0.98
C LYS A 364 10.79 -11.33 -0.09
N ALA A 365 10.97 -10.39 -1.03
CA ALA A 365 9.99 -10.09 -2.07
C ALA A 365 9.57 -11.30 -2.93
N PHE A 366 10.48 -12.26 -3.13
CA PHE A 366 10.23 -13.48 -3.92
C PHE A 366 9.87 -14.72 -3.07
N ASP A 367 9.53 -14.53 -1.79
CA ASP A 367 9.01 -15.64 -0.99
C ASP A 367 7.59 -15.99 -1.46
N HIS A 368 7.46 -17.15 -2.07
CA HIS A 368 6.21 -17.63 -2.67
C HIS A 368 5.07 -17.86 -1.66
N ARG A 369 5.38 -17.88 -0.35
CA ARG A 369 4.38 -18.01 0.72
C ARG A 369 3.60 -16.71 0.95
N VAL A 370 4.18 -15.55 0.58
CA VAL A 370 3.64 -14.21 0.88
C VAL A 370 2.26 -14.01 0.28
N GLY A 371 2.12 -14.13 -1.04
CA GLY A 371 0.84 -13.90 -1.72
C GLY A 371 -0.31 -14.73 -1.15
N PRO A 372 -0.18 -16.06 -1.07
CA PRO A 372 -1.23 -16.92 -0.49
C PRO A 372 -1.57 -16.63 0.97
N ALA A 373 -0.56 -16.36 1.82
CA ALA A 373 -0.79 -16.07 3.24
C ALA A 373 -1.57 -14.76 3.43
N VAL A 374 -1.16 -13.71 2.73
CA VAL A 374 -1.85 -12.41 2.78
C VAL A 374 -3.27 -12.54 2.23
N ALA A 375 -3.45 -13.18 1.08
CA ALA A 375 -4.77 -13.37 0.47
C ALA A 375 -5.74 -14.11 1.39
N LYS A 376 -5.28 -15.20 2.01
CA LYS A 376 -6.08 -15.96 2.97
C LYS A 376 -6.52 -15.10 4.16
N ALA A 377 -5.59 -14.39 4.79
CA ALA A 377 -5.87 -13.57 5.97
C ALA A 377 -6.85 -12.43 5.65
N VAL A 378 -6.67 -11.78 4.50
CA VAL A 378 -7.55 -10.71 4.02
C VAL A 378 -8.95 -11.23 3.72
N ALA A 379 -9.09 -12.37 3.04
CA ALA A 379 -10.37 -12.97 2.75
C ALA A 379 -11.13 -13.38 4.04
N GLU A 380 -10.43 -13.94 5.02
CA GLU A 380 -11.01 -14.28 6.33
C GLU A 380 -11.45 -13.03 7.09
N ALA A 381 -10.65 -11.96 7.09
CA ALA A 381 -11.01 -10.69 7.70
C ALA A 381 -12.23 -10.05 7.01
N ALA A 382 -12.28 -10.08 5.68
CA ALA A 382 -13.42 -9.57 4.92
C ALA A 382 -14.72 -10.29 5.28
N ARG A 383 -14.69 -11.61 5.43
CA ARG A 383 -15.86 -12.39 5.89
C ARG A 383 -16.26 -12.02 7.31
N ARG A 384 -15.29 -11.94 8.23
CA ARG A 384 -15.54 -11.61 9.64
C ARG A 384 -16.13 -10.22 9.82
N THR A 385 -15.70 -9.26 9.01
CA THR A 385 -16.17 -7.86 9.08
C THR A 385 -17.40 -7.57 8.22
N GLY A 386 -17.92 -8.58 7.50
CA GLY A 386 -19.16 -8.47 6.74
C GLY A 386 -19.05 -7.71 5.41
N VAL A 387 -17.81 -7.43 4.93
CA VAL A 387 -17.61 -6.76 3.64
C VAL A 387 -17.47 -7.73 2.46
N ALA A 388 -17.35 -9.03 2.73
CA ALA A 388 -17.36 -10.08 1.70
C ALA A 388 -18.77 -10.26 1.12
N TYR A 389 -18.86 -10.53 -0.17
CA TYR A 389 -20.14 -10.85 -0.80
C TYR A 389 -20.64 -12.22 -0.36
N ALA A 390 -21.85 -12.29 0.21
CA ALA A 390 -22.39 -13.50 0.83
C ALA A 390 -22.45 -14.73 -0.11
N ALA A 391 -22.72 -14.54 -1.40
CA ALA A 391 -22.73 -15.61 -2.39
C ALA A 391 -21.33 -16.12 -2.79
N ALA A 392 -20.26 -15.37 -2.50
CA ALA A 392 -18.88 -15.77 -2.80
C ALA A 392 -18.31 -16.79 -1.79
N ALA A 393 -19.03 -17.08 -0.71
CA ALA A 393 -18.58 -17.99 0.35
C ALA A 393 -18.37 -19.46 -0.11
N HIS A 394 -18.75 -19.81 -1.33
CA HIS A 394 -18.67 -21.16 -1.88
C HIS A 394 -17.62 -21.34 -3.00
N ARG A 395 -16.83 -20.35 -3.34
CA ARG A 395 -15.74 -20.53 -4.30
C ARG A 395 -14.53 -21.17 -3.61
N THR A 396 -14.39 -22.46 -3.78
CA THR A 396 -13.13 -23.18 -3.52
C THR A 396 -12.14 -22.74 -4.57
N ILE A 397 -10.99 -22.23 -4.13
CA ILE A 397 -9.85 -21.95 -5.00
C ILE A 397 -9.42 -23.27 -5.63
N LEU A 398 -9.48 -23.38 -6.97
CA LEU A 398 -8.86 -24.45 -7.74
C LEU A 398 -7.41 -24.15 -7.95
#